data_dbd5f52e3cc0c8ad6fbb673e5824b3f7
#
_entry.id   dbd5f52e3cc0c8ad6fbb673e5824b3f7
#
_cell.length_a   1.000
_cell.length_b   1.000
_cell.length_c   1.000
_cell.angle_alpha   90.00
_cell.angle_beta   90.00
_cell.angle_gamma   90.00
#
_symmetry.space_group_name_H-M   'P 1'
#
loop_
_entity.id
_entity.type
_entity.pdbx_description
1 polymer ?
#
loop_
_entity_poly.entity_id
_entity_poly.type
_entity_poly.pdbx_seq_one_letter_code
_entity_poly.pdbx_strand_id
1 'polypeptide(L)'
;MAGTGCDAANGGVRKGDIVLDGGAHIGVYVKTALDAGAEKIVAIEPSPEALECLRRNFAKEIASGKVIVYPKGIWDEEKHLVFYANGNGAAGDSFVNKGADARVIADIPVTTVDKIVKELNLPRVDIIKADIKGAGTRMIKGGTETIRAYHPRIVISVEEEPEDPAEIHDAILSIAPNYQFRPGPCEYSDGEIRNDTIFFQ
;
A
#
# COMPACT_ATOMS: atom_id res chain seq x y z
N MET A 1 -5.54 -21.16 2.51
CA MET A 1 -4.86 -19.91 2.08
C MET A 1 -5.63 -19.43 0.86
N ALA A 2 -6.54 -18.50 1.06
CA ALA A 2 -7.18 -17.79 -0.05
C ALA A 2 -6.06 -17.03 -0.77
N GLY A 3 -5.88 -17.29 -2.07
CA GLY A 3 -4.93 -16.55 -2.88
C GLY A 3 -5.35 -15.08 -2.82
N THR A 4 -4.44 -14.23 -2.37
CA THR A 4 -4.59 -12.79 -2.50
C THR A 4 -4.88 -12.54 -3.97
N GLY A 5 -6.02 -11.94 -4.32
CA GLY A 5 -6.46 -11.71 -5.71
C GLY A 5 -5.52 -10.88 -6.58
N CYS A 6 -4.26 -10.79 -6.20
CA CYS A 6 -3.18 -10.04 -6.83
C CYS A 6 -2.37 -10.89 -7.84
N ASP A 7 -3.01 -11.79 -8.57
CA ASP A 7 -2.35 -12.48 -9.67
C ASP A 7 -2.15 -11.55 -10.88
N ALA A 8 -1.25 -11.92 -11.78
CA ALA A 8 -0.92 -11.10 -12.95
C ALA A 8 -2.11 -10.86 -13.89
N ALA A 9 -3.13 -11.72 -13.86
CA ALA A 9 -4.35 -11.58 -14.65
C ALA A 9 -5.28 -10.49 -14.10
N ASN A 10 -5.22 -10.27 -12.78
CA ASN A 10 -6.02 -9.28 -12.06
C ASN A 10 -5.25 -7.99 -11.73
N GLY A 11 -4.21 -7.66 -12.50
CA GLY A 11 -3.41 -6.45 -12.26
C GLY A 11 -2.26 -6.63 -11.27
N GLY A 12 -1.90 -7.89 -10.91
CA GLY A 12 -0.78 -8.20 -10.03
C GLY A 12 0.60 -7.93 -10.63
N VAL A 13 1.64 -8.22 -9.85
CA VAL A 13 3.04 -7.96 -10.21
C VAL A 13 3.45 -8.79 -11.44
N ARG A 14 4.19 -8.15 -12.33
CA ARG A 14 4.80 -8.75 -13.52
C ARG A 14 6.32 -8.72 -13.41
N LYS A 15 6.97 -9.61 -14.16
CA LYS A 15 8.43 -9.61 -14.24
C LYS A 15 8.95 -8.25 -14.74
N GLY A 16 9.89 -7.68 -14.01
CA GLY A 16 10.51 -6.40 -14.32
C GLY A 16 9.79 -5.18 -13.74
N ASP A 17 8.69 -5.36 -13.00
CA ASP A 17 7.97 -4.24 -12.38
C ASP A 17 8.80 -3.53 -11.30
N ILE A 18 8.62 -2.21 -11.20
CA ILE A 18 8.97 -1.42 -10.03
C ILE A 18 7.70 -1.24 -9.19
N VAL A 19 7.77 -1.74 -7.97
CA VAL A 19 6.63 -1.91 -7.06
C VAL A 19 6.72 -0.92 -5.90
N LEU A 20 5.63 -0.20 -5.62
CA LEU A 20 5.42 0.46 -4.34
C LEU A 20 4.46 -0.39 -3.49
N ASP A 21 4.92 -0.89 -2.37
CA ASP A 21 4.13 -1.68 -1.42
C ASP A 21 3.85 -0.84 -0.18
N GLY A 22 2.70 -0.17 -0.16
CA GLY A 22 2.20 0.59 0.97
C GLY A 22 1.54 -0.31 2.01
N GLY A 23 2.02 -0.21 3.26
CA GLY A 23 1.67 -1.15 4.31
C GLY A 23 2.34 -2.51 4.08
N ALA A 24 3.67 -2.49 3.93
CA ALA A 24 4.42 -3.70 3.61
C ALA A 24 4.46 -4.71 4.77
N HIS A 25 4.19 -4.24 6.02
CA HIS A 25 4.17 -5.07 7.22
C HIS A 25 5.45 -5.91 7.33
N ILE A 26 5.36 -7.22 7.55
CA ILE A 26 6.51 -8.13 7.60
C ILE A 26 7.01 -8.59 6.22
N GLY A 27 6.38 -8.12 5.13
CA GLY A 27 6.82 -8.33 3.76
C GLY A 27 6.15 -9.48 3.01
N VAL A 28 4.92 -9.86 3.34
CA VAL A 28 4.20 -10.93 2.61
C VAL A 28 4.05 -10.56 1.13
N TYR A 29 3.62 -9.33 0.83
CA TYR A 29 3.51 -8.88 -0.54
C TYR A 29 4.88 -8.65 -1.20
N VAL A 30 5.88 -8.18 -0.45
CA VAL A 30 7.28 -8.10 -0.93
C VAL A 30 7.75 -9.46 -1.45
N LYS A 31 7.50 -10.55 -0.69
CA LYS A 31 7.84 -11.91 -1.12
C LYS A 31 7.12 -12.31 -2.40
N THR A 32 5.82 -12.03 -2.49
CA THR A 32 5.01 -12.29 -3.70
C THR A 32 5.57 -11.55 -4.91
N ALA A 33 5.94 -10.27 -4.75
CA ALA A 33 6.51 -9.45 -5.81
C ALA A 33 7.89 -9.96 -6.26
N LEU A 34 8.73 -10.40 -5.32
CA LEU A 34 10.02 -11.02 -5.63
C LEU A 34 9.84 -12.31 -6.44
N ASP A 35 8.91 -13.17 -6.04
CA ASP A 35 8.63 -14.43 -6.72
C ASP A 35 8.07 -14.21 -8.14
N ALA A 36 7.29 -13.15 -8.34
CA ALA A 36 6.81 -12.72 -9.64
C ALA A 36 7.91 -12.10 -10.53
N GLY A 37 9.08 -11.84 -9.97
CA GLY A 37 10.23 -11.33 -10.70
C GLY A 37 10.28 -9.80 -10.81
N ALA A 38 9.71 -9.07 -9.85
CA ALA A 38 9.85 -7.62 -9.78
C ALA A 38 11.31 -7.18 -9.89
N GLU A 39 11.56 -6.07 -10.57
CA GLU A 39 12.89 -5.47 -10.70
C GLU A 39 13.31 -4.79 -9.41
N LYS A 40 12.39 -4.01 -8.83
CA LYS A 40 12.61 -3.26 -7.58
C LYS A 40 11.32 -3.17 -6.77
N ILE A 41 11.46 -3.20 -5.45
CA ILE A 41 10.32 -3.08 -4.53
C ILE A 41 10.67 -2.03 -3.49
N VAL A 42 9.80 -1.03 -3.35
CA VAL A 42 9.85 -0.07 -2.24
C VAL A 42 8.81 -0.51 -1.21
N ALA A 43 9.29 -1.08 -0.11
CA ALA A 43 8.47 -1.54 1.01
C ALA A 43 8.28 -0.39 2.00
N ILE A 44 7.09 0.19 2.01
CA ILE A 44 6.75 1.38 2.80
C ILE A 44 5.96 0.93 4.02
N GLU A 45 6.53 1.14 5.19
CA GLU A 45 5.98 0.62 6.44
C GLU A 45 6.30 1.58 7.60
N PRO A 46 5.30 2.06 8.36
CA PRO A 46 5.53 2.95 9.49
C PRO A 46 5.81 2.23 10.81
N SER A 47 5.32 0.98 11.03
CA SER A 47 5.43 0.28 12.30
C SER A 47 6.87 -0.12 12.62
N PRO A 48 7.45 0.30 13.77
CA PRO A 48 8.81 -0.07 14.15
C PRO A 48 9.02 -1.58 14.27
N GLU A 49 8.02 -2.31 14.78
CA GLU A 49 8.09 -3.77 14.97
C GLU A 49 8.09 -4.48 13.61
N ALA A 50 7.18 -4.07 12.71
CA ALA A 50 7.10 -4.63 11.36
C ALA A 50 8.37 -4.32 10.56
N LEU A 51 8.93 -3.11 10.68
CA LEU A 51 10.18 -2.71 10.05
C LEU A 51 11.37 -3.60 10.45
N GLU A 52 11.45 -3.98 11.72
CA GLU A 52 12.52 -4.87 12.18
C GLU A 52 12.38 -6.27 11.56
N CYS A 53 11.15 -6.81 11.53
CA CYS A 53 10.89 -8.08 10.86
C CYS A 53 11.19 -8.00 9.37
N LEU A 54 10.73 -6.96 8.69
CA LEU A 54 10.95 -6.72 7.26
C LEU A 54 12.44 -6.68 6.92
N ARG A 55 13.26 -5.96 7.69
CA ARG A 55 14.71 -5.90 7.50
C ARG A 55 15.41 -7.23 7.66
N ARG A 56 14.95 -8.06 8.61
CA ARG A 56 15.50 -9.43 8.80
C ARG A 56 15.08 -10.36 7.68
N ASN A 57 13.81 -10.33 7.31
CA ASN A 57 13.26 -11.22 6.29
C ASN A 57 13.91 -11.02 4.92
N PHE A 58 14.26 -9.76 4.57
CA PHE A 58 14.76 -9.39 3.24
C PHE A 58 16.18 -8.81 3.26
N ALA A 59 17.01 -9.21 4.23
CA ALA A 59 18.36 -8.65 4.40
C ALA A 59 19.22 -8.77 3.13
N LYS A 60 19.09 -9.86 2.35
CA LYS A 60 19.83 -10.07 1.10
C LYS A 60 19.34 -9.15 -0.01
N GLU A 61 18.04 -9.03 -0.16
CA GLU A 61 17.39 -8.22 -1.19
C GLU A 61 17.58 -6.72 -0.92
N ILE A 62 17.62 -6.34 0.36
CA ILE A 62 17.97 -4.98 0.80
C ILE A 62 19.44 -4.68 0.49
N ALA A 63 20.35 -5.58 0.83
CA ALA A 63 21.79 -5.42 0.55
C ALA A 63 22.08 -5.31 -0.96
N SER A 64 21.32 -5.98 -1.81
CA SER A 64 21.43 -5.89 -3.26
C SER A 64 20.74 -4.67 -3.88
N GLY A 65 19.99 -3.89 -3.10
CA GLY A 65 19.19 -2.76 -3.58
C GLY A 65 17.92 -3.16 -4.34
N LYS A 66 17.55 -4.45 -4.32
CA LYS A 66 16.31 -4.95 -4.93
C LYS A 66 15.07 -4.60 -4.10
N VAL A 67 15.21 -4.60 -2.77
CA VAL A 67 14.22 -4.12 -1.82
C VAL A 67 14.74 -2.87 -1.11
N ILE A 68 13.94 -1.82 -1.12
CA ILE A 68 14.19 -0.59 -0.37
C ILE A 68 13.15 -0.52 0.74
N VAL A 69 13.59 -0.49 1.99
CA VAL A 69 12.70 -0.27 3.13
C VAL A 69 12.57 1.22 3.36
N TYR A 70 11.34 1.73 3.31
CA TYR A 70 11.01 3.14 3.48
C TYR A 70 10.20 3.34 4.77
N PRO A 71 10.82 3.83 5.87
CA PRO A 71 10.24 3.80 7.22
C PRO A 71 9.37 5.03 7.51
N LYS A 72 8.33 5.24 6.69
CA LYS A 72 7.32 6.30 6.88
C LYS A 72 5.94 5.75 6.55
N GLY A 73 4.89 6.46 6.99
CA GLY A 73 3.54 6.24 6.48
C GLY A 73 3.30 6.95 5.14
N ILE A 74 2.25 6.53 4.43
CA ILE A 74 1.80 7.19 3.21
C ILE A 74 0.63 8.11 3.53
N TRP A 75 0.67 9.34 2.99
CA TRP A 75 -0.36 10.35 3.18
C TRP A 75 -0.46 11.29 1.97
N ASP A 76 -1.27 12.34 2.07
CA ASP A 76 -1.41 13.38 1.03
C ASP A 76 -0.45 14.57 1.21
N GLU A 77 0.28 14.63 2.33
CA GLU A 77 1.27 15.67 2.64
C GLU A 77 2.34 15.16 3.61
N GLU A 78 3.44 15.89 3.71
CA GLU A 78 4.48 15.59 4.71
C GLU A 78 4.11 16.20 6.06
N LYS A 79 3.96 15.36 7.07
CA LYS A 79 3.73 15.74 8.47
C LYS A 79 4.03 14.58 9.40
N HIS A 80 3.81 14.78 10.68
CA HIS A 80 3.79 13.71 11.66
C HIS A 80 2.35 13.38 12.06
N LEU A 81 2.05 12.12 12.19
CA LEU A 81 0.76 11.61 12.63
C LEU A 81 0.92 10.64 13.78
N VAL A 82 -0.04 10.68 14.70
CA VAL A 82 -0.11 9.68 15.76
C VAL A 82 -0.51 8.35 15.15
N PHE A 83 0.30 7.33 15.42
CA PHE A 83 0.11 5.97 14.95
C PHE A 83 -0.41 5.10 16.10
N TYR A 84 -1.48 4.37 15.85
CA TYR A 84 -2.20 3.59 16.84
C TYR A 84 -2.01 2.10 16.61
N ALA A 85 -1.66 1.37 17.69
CA ALA A 85 -1.74 -0.08 17.69
C ALA A 85 -3.18 -0.51 17.98
N ASN A 86 -3.72 -1.35 17.10
CA ASN A 86 -5.05 -1.93 17.23
C ASN A 86 -4.93 -3.44 17.42
N GLY A 87 -5.00 -3.89 18.69
CA GLY A 87 -4.95 -5.32 19.02
C GLY A 87 -3.54 -5.91 19.18
N ASN A 88 -3.41 -7.21 18.96
CA ASN A 88 -2.18 -7.97 19.16
C ASN A 88 -1.40 -8.13 17.84
N GLY A 89 -0.46 -7.23 17.59
CA GLY A 89 0.42 -7.26 16.44
C GLY A 89 0.20 -6.09 15.47
N ALA A 90 1.20 -5.82 14.64
CA ALA A 90 1.25 -4.64 13.79
C ALA A 90 0.28 -4.65 12.58
N ALA A 91 -0.41 -5.76 12.32
CA ALA A 91 -1.29 -5.90 11.14
C ALA A 91 -2.53 -5.00 11.17
N GLY A 92 -2.99 -4.61 12.37
CA GLY A 92 -4.14 -3.72 12.57
C GLY A 92 -3.76 -2.27 12.84
N ASP A 93 -2.48 -1.93 12.83
CA ASP A 93 -1.99 -0.60 13.16
C ASP A 93 -2.42 0.43 12.10
N SER A 94 -2.81 1.63 12.52
CA SER A 94 -3.39 2.63 11.63
C SER A 94 -3.14 4.07 12.08
N PHE A 95 -3.13 5.00 11.12
CA PHE A 95 -3.21 6.45 11.37
C PHE A 95 -4.66 6.95 11.48
N VAL A 96 -5.61 6.20 10.97
CA VAL A 96 -7.01 6.62 10.81
C VAL A 96 -7.92 5.83 11.74
N ASN A 97 -7.80 4.51 11.71
CA ASN A 97 -8.64 3.63 12.51
C ASN A 97 -8.14 3.57 13.96
N LYS A 98 -8.98 4.06 14.87
CA LYS A 98 -8.73 4.04 16.31
C LYS A 98 -9.71 3.10 16.97
N GLY A 99 -9.36 1.82 17.05
CA GLY A 99 -10.15 0.81 17.77
C GLY A 99 -10.38 1.18 19.25
N ALA A 100 -11.35 0.55 19.87
CA ALA A 100 -11.75 0.85 21.27
C ALA A 100 -10.58 0.72 22.27
N ASP A 101 -9.67 -0.23 22.04
CA ASP A 101 -8.50 -0.49 22.89
C ASP A 101 -7.19 0.01 22.24
N ALA A 102 -7.29 0.94 21.28
CA ALA A 102 -6.14 1.48 20.57
C ALA A 102 -5.19 2.21 21.52
N ARG A 103 -3.91 1.89 21.42
CA ARG A 103 -2.85 2.59 22.14
C ARG A 103 -1.93 3.32 21.18
N VAL A 104 -1.47 4.47 21.59
CA VAL A 104 -0.48 5.24 20.82
C VAL A 104 0.84 4.48 20.79
N ILE A 105 1.37 4.22 19.59
CA ILE A 105 2.70 3.65 19.40
C ILE A 105 3.74 4.76 19.37
N ALA A 106 3.57 5.71 18.45
CA ALA A 106 4.52 6.79 18.22
C ALA A 106 3.88 7.93 17.42
N ASP A 107 4.59 9.05 17.38
CA ASP A 107 4.42 10.12 16.38
C ASP A 107 5.32 9.79 15.18
N ILE A 108 4.71 9.41 14.07
CA ILE A 108 5.40 8.83 12.91
C ILE A 108 5.38 9.81 11.74
N PRO A 109 6.52 10.02 11.05
CA PRO A 109 6.53 10.81 9.84
C PRO A 109 5.75 10.12 8.72
N VAL A 110 4.90 10.89 8.04
CA VAL A 110 4.21 10.48 6.81
C VAL A 110 4.68 11.31 5.63
N THR A 111 4.52 10.77 4.43
CA THR A 111 4.95 11.42 3.20
C THR A 111 4.05 11.03 2.03
N THR A 112 4.26 11.64 0.88
CA THR A 112 3.47 11.38 -0.33
C THR A 112 4.15 10.36 -1.24
N VAL A 113 3.35 9.65 -2.05
CA VAL A 113 3.89 8.75 -3.09
C VAL A 113 4.80 9.51 -4.04
N ASP A 114 4.40 10.72 -4.48
CA ASP A 114 5.18 11.55 -5.39
C ASP A 114 6.56 11.90 -4.81
N LYS A 115 6.61 12.17 -3.51
CA LYS A 115 7.86 12.44 -2.81
C LYS A 115 8.76 11.20 -2.73
N ILE A 116 8.20 10.03 -2.42
CA ILE A 116 8.95 8.77 -2.39
C ILE A 116 9.61 8.52 -3.74
N VAL A 117 8.84 8.63 -4.83
CA VAL A 117 9.33 8.42 -6.21
C VAL A 117 10.48 9.38 -6.52
N LYS A 118 10.34 10.64 -6.15
CA LYS A 118 11.35 11.67 -6.36
C LYS A 118 12.60 11.44 -5.51
N GLU A 119 12.47 11.17 -4.21
CA GLU A 119 13.61 10.94 -3.31
C GLU A 119 14.44 9.72 -3.71
N LEU A 120 13.78 8.66 -4.16
CA LEU A 120 14.43 7.42 -4.57
C LEU A 120 14.86 7.43 -6.04
N ASN A 121 14.61 8.54 -6.78
CA ASN A 121 14.90 8.68 -8.21
C ASN A 121 14.39 7.47 -9.01
N LEU A 122 13.15 7.02 -8.75
CA LEU A 122 12.58 5.90 -9.47
C LEU A 122 12.30 6.31 -10.92
N PRO A 123 12.78 5.55 -11.91
CA PRO A 123 12.58 5.89 -13.33
C PRO A 123 11.14 5.72 -13.79
N ARG A 124 10.36 4.91 -13.07
CA ARG A 124 8.94 4.63 -13.28
C ARG A 124 8.33 3.97 -12.04
N VAL A 125 7.03 3.85 -12.04
CA VAL A 125 6.28 3.00 -11.11
C VAL A 125 5.30 2.17 -11.94
N ASP A 126 5.35 0.85 -11.82
CA ASP A 126 4.53 -0.07 -12.62
C ASP A 126 3.31 -0.58 -11.85
N ILE A 127 3.42 -0.63 -10.51
CA ILE A 127 2.33 -1.02 -9.62
C ILE A 127 2.44 -0.35 -8.26
N ILE A 128 1.30 0.08 -7.74
CA ILE A 128 1.11 0.53 -6.35
C ILE A 128 0.15 -0.42 -5.67
N LYS A 129 0.58 -1.11 -4.63
CA LYS A 129 -0.30 -1.83 -3.72
C LYS A 129 -0.43 -1.01 -2.44
N ALA A 130 -1.64 -0.92 -1.91
CA ALA A 130 -1.92 -0.25 -0.66
C ALA A 130 -2.81 -1.10 0.24
N ASP A 131 -2.29 -1.41 1.41
CA ASP A 131 -3.04 -1.97 2.54
C ASP A 131 -2.69 -1.11 3.76
N ILE A 132 -3.28 0.09 3.80
CA ILE A 132 -2.91 1.20 4.68
C ILE A 132 -4.07 1.69 5.55
N LYS A 133 -5.02 0.81 5.80
CA LYS A 133 -6.06 0.93 6.82
C LYS A 133 -6.74 2.32 6.87
N GLY A 134 -7.51 2.62 5.83
CA GLY A 134 -8.31 3.85 5.73
C GLY A 134 -7.55 5.09 5.18
N ALA A 135 -6.34 4.91 4.64
CA ALA A 135 -5.57 6.02 4.07
C ALA A 135 -5.44 5.99 2.53
N GLY A 136 -6.19 5.14 1.83
CA GLY A 136 -6.11 4.97 0.37
C GLY A 136 -6.43 6.24 -0.40
N THR A 137 -7.52 6.94 -0.07
CA THR A 137 -7.86 8.24 -0.69
C THR A 137 -6.76 9.29 -0.47
N ARG A 138 -6.09 9.29 0.71
CA ARG A 138 -4.96 10.17 1.00
C ARG A 138 -3.75 9.80 0.15
N MET A 139 -3.45 8.51 0.02
CA MET A 139 -2.38 8.02 -0.86
C MET A 139 -2.59 8.46 -2.31
N ILE A 140 -3.81 8.32 -2.85
CA ILE A 140 -4.14 8.73 -4.21
C ILE A 140 -3.88 10.23 -4.41
N LYS A 141 -4.32 11.07 -3.49
CA LYS A 141 -4.06 12.52 -3.52
C LYS A 141 -2.56 12.83 -3.50
N GLY A 142 -1.80 12.14 -2.63
CA GLY A 142 -0.34 12.28 -2.51
C GLY A 142 0.46 11.62 -3.65
N GLY A 143 -0.20 10.88 -4.55
CA GLY A 143 0.40 10.20 -5.70
C GLY A 143 -0.04 10.75 -7.06
N THR A 144 -0.65 11.94 -7.08
CA THR A 144 -1.27 12.50 -8.28
C THR A 144 -0.30 12.63 -9.47
N GLU A 145 0.93 13.09 -9.25
CA GLU A 145 1.94 13.23 -10.30
C GLU A 145 2.41 11.86 -10.79
N THR A 146 2.67 10.93 -9.87
CA THR A 146 3.09 9.55 -10.17
C THR A 146 2.01 8.81 -10.97
N ILE A 147 0.75 8.88 -10.54
CA ILE A 147 -0.38 8.23 -11.21
C ILE A 147 -0.53 8.78 -12.63
N ARG A 148 -0.47 10.09 -12.79
CA ARG A 148 -0.59 10.75 -14.10
C ARG A 148 0.57 10.44 -15.04
N ALA A 149 1.81 10.38 -14.50
CA ALA A 149 3.00 10.20 -15.31
C ALA A 149 3.22 8.75 -15.75
N TYR A 150 2.96 7.78 -14.87
CA TYR A 150 3.34 6.39 -15.10
C TYR A 150 2.15 5.44 -15.31
N HIS A 151 0.93 5.85 -15.00
CA HIS A 151 -0.27 5.01 -15.07
C HIS A 151 -0.05 3.62 -14.43
N PRO A 152 0.45 3.56 -13.17
CA PRO A 152 0.71 2.28 -12.53
C PRO A 152 -0.59 1.50 -12.34
N ARG A 153 -0.53 0.18 -12.39
CA ARG A 153 -1.62 -0.63 -11.83
C ARG A 153 -1.75 -0.33 -10.35
N ILE A 154 -2.98 -0.16 -9.87
CA ILE A 154 -3.23 0.18 -8.47
C ILE A 154 -4.10 -0.90 -7.83
N VAL A 155 -3.67 -1.38 -6.67
CA VAL A 155 -4.35 -2.40 -5.87
C VAL A 155 -4.51 -1.87 -4.46
N ILE A 156 -5.76 -1.71 -4.01
CA ILE A 156 -6.06 -1.14 -2.69
C ILE A 156 -6.94 -2.10 -1.92
N SER A 157 -6.52 -2.44 -0.70
CA SER A 157 -7.36 -3.11 0.29
C SER A 157 -8.36 -2.11 0.87
N VAL A 158 -9.65 -2.47 0.88
CA VAL A 158 -10.76 -1.63 1.34
C VAL A 158 -11.62 -2.32 2.40
N GLU A 159 -11.04 -3.33 3.05
CA GLU A 159 -11.72 -4.14 4.07
C GLU A 159 -12.12 -3.34 5.32
N GLU A 160 -11.41 -2.25 5.60
CA GLU A 160 -11.57 -1.52 6.84
C GLU A 160 -12.11 -0.10 6.63
N GLU A 161 -13.15 0.24 7.37
CA GLU A 161 -13.65 1.62 7.47
C GLU A 161 -12.56 2.56 8.03
N PRO A 162 -12.59 3.84 7.65
CA PRO A 162 -13.68 4.56 7.00
C PRO A 162 -13.51 4.76 5.47
N GLU A 163 -12.94 3.83 4.72
CA GLU A 163 -12.70 4.01 3.29
C GLU A 163 -13.93 3.65 2.45
N ASP A 164 -14.40 4.61 1.64
CA ASP A 164 -15.44 4.37 0.64
C ASP A 164 -14.76 4.03 -0.71
N PRO A 165 -14.96 2.81 -1.24
CA PRO A 165 -14.46 2.44 -2.56
C PRO A 165 -14.89 3.42 -3.67
N ALA A 166 -16.04 4.06 -3.55
CA ALA A 166 -16.51 5.05 -4.51
C ALA A 166 -15.66 6.34 -4.46
N GLU A 167 -15.26 6.80 -3.28
CA GLU A 167 -14.36 7.95 -3.15
C GLU A 167 -12.98 7.68 -3.76
N ILE A 168 -12.43 6.48 -3.56
CA ILE A 168 -11.16 6.05 -4.17
C ILE A 168 -11.30 6.01 -5.69
N HIS A 169 -12.39 5.41 -6.21
CA HIS A 169 -12.69 5.35 -7.63
C HIS A 169 -12.73 6.75 -8.26
N ASP A 170 -13.50 7.64 -7.68
CA ASP A 170 -13.66 9.00 -8.20
C ASP A 170 -12.36 9.80 -8.12
N ALA A 171 -11.56 9.62 -7.05
CA ALA A 171 -10.27 10.24 -6.90
C ALA A 171 -9.30 9.80 -8.01
N ILE A 172 -9.22 8.49 -8.31
CA ILE A 172 -8.34 7.97 -9.37
C ILE A 172 -8.80 8.45 -10.75
N LEU A 173 -10.10 8.36 -11.07
CA LEU A 173 -10.62 8.79 -12.38
C LEU A 173 -10.50 10.29 -12.58
N SER A 174 -10.53 11.10 -11.52
CA SER A 174 -10.24 12.54 -11.62
C SER A 174 -8.81 12.86 -12.05
N ILE A 175 -7.85 11.99 -11.72
CA ILE A 175 -6.44 12.12 -12.07
C ILE A 175 -6.18 11.55 -13.48
N ALA A 176 -6.73 10.36 -13.75
CA ALA A 176 -6.51 9.60 -14.97
C ALA A 176 -7.81 8.89 -15.39
N PRO A 177 -8.66 9.53 -16.22
CA PRO A 177 -9.99 9.03 -16.59
C PRO A 177 -9.99 7.72 -17.38
N ASN A 178 -8.85 7.28 -17.88
CA ASN A 178 -8.73 6.07 -18.69
C ASN A 178 -8.52 4.79 -17.89
N TYR A 179 -8.43 4.88 -16.56
CA TYR A 179 -8.32 3.68 -15.73
C TYR A 179 -9.57 2.81 -15.82
N GLN A 180 -9.34 1.52 -15.94
CA GLN A 180 -10.40 0.51 -15.83
C GLN A 180 -10.48 0.05 -14.38
N PHE A 181 -11.63 0.26 -13.79
CA PHE A 181 -11.94 -0.24 -12.44
C PHE A 181 -12.39 -1.70 -12.49
N ARG A 182 -11.91 -2.50 -11.55
CA ARG A 182 -12.39 -3.87 -11.31
C ARG A 182 -12.55 -4.10 -9.82
N PRO A 183 -13.74 -4.52 -9.36
CA PRO A 183 -13.91 -5.01 -8.00
C PRO A 183 -13.12 -6.31 -7.84
N GLY A 184 -12.51 -6.49 -6.69
CA GLY A 184 -11.85 -7.72 -6.29
C GLY A 184 -12.82 -8.75 -5.72
N PRO A 185 -12.30 -9.78 -5.04
CA PRO A 185 -13.11 -10.70 -4.28
C PRO A 185 -14.02 -9.97 -3.30
N CYS A 186 -15.18 -10.56 -3.02
CA CYS A 186 -16.09 -10.06 -2.02
C CYS A 186 -16.02 -10.95 -0.79
N GLU A 187 -16.02 -10.34 0.38
CA GLU A 187 -16.18 -11.01 1.64
C GLU A 187 -17.54 -10.69 2.25
N TYR A 188 -18.12 -11.67 2.95
CA TYR A 188 -19.33 -11.46 3.73
C TYR A 188 -18.94 -11.20 5.18
N SER A 189 -19.11 -9.97 5.63
CA SER A 189 -18.81 -9.54 6.99
C SER A 189 -19.93 -8.67 7.53
N ASP A 190 -20.28 -8.84 8.79
CA ASP A 190 -21.29 -8.04 9.52
C ASP A 190 -22.67 -7.93 8.83
N GLY A 191 -23.06 -8.96 8.08
CA GLY A 191 -24.36 -8.99 7.39
C GLY A 191 -24.36 -8.34 5.99
N GLU A 192 -23.22 -7.87 5.52
CA GLU A 192 -23.05 -7.22 4.22
C GLU A 192 -21.99 -7.92 3.36
N ILE A 193 -22.16 -7.82 2.04
CA ILE A 193 -21.14 -8.24 1.07
C ILE A 193 -20.32 -6.99 0.71
N ARG A 194 -19.03 -7.04 1.00
CA ARG A 194 -18.09 -5.94 0.70
C ARG A 194 -16.93 -6.45 -0.16
N ASN A 195 -16.37 -5.59 -1.00
CA ASN A 195 -15.11 -5.87 -1.65
C ASN A 195 -13.98 -5.78 -0.62
N ASP A 196 -13.09 -6.76 -0.60
CA ASP A 196 -11.87 -6.69 0.22
C ASP A 196 -10.76 -5.90 -0.48
N THR A 197 -10.77 -5.92 -1.81
CA THR A 197 -9.73 -5.29 -2.63
C THR A 197 -10.35 -4.71 -3.91
N ILE A 198 -9.81 -3.59 -4.37
CA ILE A 198 -10.18 -2.96 -5.64
C ILE A 198 -8.94 -2.76 -6.52
N PHE A 199 -9.15 -2.86 -7.83
CA PHE A 199 -8.09 -2.81 -8.84
C PHE A 199 -8.35 -1.72 -9.87
N PHE A 200 -7.27 -1.05 -10.28
CA PHE A 200 -7.27 -0.09 -11.39
C PHE A 200 -6.10 -0.40 -12.34
N GLN A 201 -6.39 -0.39 -13.64
CA GLN A 201 -5.41 -0.64 -14.70
C GLN A 201 -5.76 0.06 -16.01
#